data_eb277fc5053a9dadcb08adea2643680b
#
_entry.id   eb277fc5053a9dadcb08adea2643680b
#
_cell.length_a   1.000
_cell.length_b   1.000
_cell.length_c   1.000
_cell.angle_alpha   90.00
_cell.angle_beta   90.00
_cell.angle_gamma   90.00
#
_symmetry.space_group_name_H-M   'P 1'
#
loop_
_entity.id
_entity.type
_entity.pdbx_description
1 polymer ?
#
loop_
_entity_poly.entity_id
_entity_poly.type
_entity_poly.pdbx_seq_one_letter_code
_entity_poly.pdbx_strand_id
1 'polypeptide(L)'
;MARPRQFDDEEVVRAARDQFWSHGYDRTSIDDLSAVTGLGRGSLYGAFGDKHALFLRALDTYNSDAIGAWRSALRGPGPALPQLERFVCDVAEAISRDVARRGCMMARSATELAAVDKTVAERIAATVRGMHSELADCLARAQEEGSLDAEADTDGLASLLLAVLRGLEALGRAGAAAEVVIGAAEQALTLLPRVSTSDPAPDRLEDRSAPSPSTASAGLPRRGAHGATRS
;
A
#
# COMPACT_ATOMS: atom_id res chain seq x y z
N MET A 1 -2.91 46.36 -18.54
CA MET A 1 -3.44 45.69 -17.34
C MET A 1 -4.15 44.41 -17.78
N ALA A 2 -3.69 43.24 -17.33
CA ALA A 2 -4.38 41.96 -17.62
C ALA A 2 -5.72 41.97 -16.93
N ARG A 3 -6.80 41.64 -17.67
CA ARG A 3 -8.17 41.49 -17.13
C ARG A 3 -8.13 40.37 -16.07
N PRO A 4 -8.70 40.57 -14.86
CA PRO A 4 -8.74 39.52 -13.86
C PRO A 4 -9.38 38.26 -14.46
N ARG A 5 -8.78 37.07 -14.22
CA ARG A 5 -9.40 35.79 -14.60
C ARG A 5 -10.72 35.65 -13.85
N GLN A 6 -11.81 35.39 -14.59
CA GLN A 6 -13.16 35.29 -14.05
C GLN A 6 -13.55 33.85 -13.65
N PHE A 7 -12.57 32.95 -13.50
CA PHE A 7 -12.81 31.53 -13.18
C PHE A 7 -11.72 31.00 -12.24
N ASP A 8 -12.06 30.00 -11.47
CA ASP A 8 -11.15 29.29 -10.60
C ASP A 8 -10.36 28.24 -11.41
N ASP A 9 -9.06 28.41 -11.51
CA ASP A 9 -8.14 27.51 -12.21
C ASP A 9 -8.25 26.08 -11.67
N GLU A 10 -8.47 25.89 -10.34
CA GLU A 10 -8.57 24.56 -9.73
C GLU A 10 -9.88 23.85 -10.11
N GLU A 11 -11.00 24.58 -10.18
CA GLU A 11 -12.26 24.02 -10.64
C GLU A 11 -12.19 23.55 -12.09
N VAL A 12 -11.55 24.36 -12.95
CA VAL A 12 -11.30 24.01 -14.35
C VAL A 12 -10.44 22.77 -14.47
N VAL A 13 -9.35 22.68 -13.71
CA VAL A 13 -8.44 21.52 -13.71
C VAL A 13 -9.16 20.28 -13.20
N ARG A 14 -10.01 20.39 -12.16
CA ARG A 14 -10.81 19.26 -11.66
C ARG A 14 -11.82 18.76 -12.71
N ALA A 15 -12.54 19.66 -13.37
CA ALA A 15 -13.46 19.27 -14.44
C ALA A 15 -12.73 18.60 -15.62
N ALA A 16 -11.58 19.14 -16.03
CA ALA A 16 -10.75 18.55 -17.06
C ALA A 16 -10.19 17.18 -16.63
N ARG A 17 -9.76 17.03 -15.36
CA ARG A 17 -9.32 15.75 -14.78
C ARG A 17 -10.41 14.69 -14.92
N ASP A 18 -11.64 15.00 -14.54
CA ASP A 18 -12.75 14.05 -14.57
C ASP A 18 -13.10 13.64 -16.00
N GLN A 19 -12.98 14.56 -16.95
CA GLN A 19 -13.13 14.29 -18.38
C GLN A 19 -12.05 13.35 -18.91
N PHE A 20 -10.78 13.67 -18.65
CA PHE A 20 -9.65 12.81 -19.05
C PHE A 20 -9.69 11.44 -18.36
N TRP A 21 -10.07 11.39 -17.09
CA TRP A 21 -10.19 10.14 -16.34
C TRP A 21 -11.25 9.23 -16.97
N SER A 22 -12.40 9.78 -17.34
CA SER A 22 -13.52 9.01 -17.91
C SER A 22 -13.24 8.55 -19.34
N HIS A 23 -12.66 9.42 -20.18
CA HIS A 23 -12.57 9.20 -21.64
C HIS A 23 -11.14 8.89 -22.13
N GLY A 24 -10.09 9.26 -21.36
CA GLY A 24 -8.70 9.21 -21.78
C GLY A 24 -8.25 10.46 -22.50
N TYR A 25 -6.94 10.56 -22.73
CA TYR A 25 -6.34 11.72 -23.38
C TYR A 25 -6.76 11.84 -24.87
N ASP A 26 -6.57 10.77 -25.65
CA ASP A 26 -6.78 10.82 -27.09
C ASP A 26 -8.24 11.10 -27.47
N ARG A 27 -9.19 10.53 -26.74
CA ARG A 27 -10.62 10.68 -26.99
C ARG A 27 -11.23 11.96 -26.43
N THR A 28 -10.48 12.76 -25.68
CA THR A 28 -10.93 14.05 -25.16
C THR A 28 -10.52 15.15 -26.11
N SER A 29 -11.49 15.84 -26.70
CA SER A 29 -11.27 17.02 -27.56
C SER A 29 -11.25 18.31 -26.75
N ILE A 30 -10.78 19.41 -27.36
CA ILE A 30 -10.89 20.76 -26.77
C ILE A 30 -12.36 21.19 -26.61
N ASP A 31 -13.24 20.69 -27.45
CA ASP A 31 -14.68 20.99 -27.33
C ASP A 31 -15.29 20.28 -26.12
N ASP A 32 -14.91 19.04 -25.87
CA ASP A 32 -15.32 18.33 -24.66
C ASP A 32 -14.84 19.06 -23.40
N LEU A 33 -13.58 19.52 -23.41
CA LEU A 33 -13.03 20.31 -22.30
C LEU A 33 -13.76 21.65 -22.16
N SER A 34 -14.09 22.33 -23.25
CA SER A 34 -14.89 23.55 -23.22
C SER A 34 -16.26 23.31 -22.61
N ALA A 35 -16.91 22.21 -22.97
CA ALA A 35 -18.24 21.85 -22.48
C ALA A 35 -18.24 21.58 -20.95
N VAL A 36 -17.26 20.79 -20.44
CA VAL A 36 -17.22 20.42 -19.02
C VAL A 36 -16.68 21.53 -18.12
N THR A 37 -15.84 22.43 -18.64
CA THR A 37 -15.26 23.53 -17.86
C THR A 37 -16.09 24.83 -17.94
N GLY A 38 -17.01 24.93 -18.88
CA GLY A 38 -17.75 26.16 -19.17
C GLY A 38 -16.91 27.27 -19.80
N LEU A 39 -15.65 26.99 -20.19
CA LEU A 39 -14.75 27.96 -20.79
C LEU A 39 -14.70 27.80 -22.31
N GLY A 40 -14.72 28.92 -23.01
CA GLY A 40 -14.45 28.92 -24.46
C GLY A 40 -13.02 28.49 -24.79
N ARG A 41 -12.81 27.94 -26.01
CA ARG A 41 -11.48 27.48 -26.48
C ARG A 41 -10.37 28.54 -26.27
N GLY A 42 -10.64 29.80 -26.58
CA GLY A 42 -9.67 30.90 -26.41
C GLY A 42 -9.25 31.10 -24.94
N SER A 43 -10.20 30.95 -23.99
CA SER A 43 -9.93 31.04 -22.55
C SER A 43 -9.11 29.86 -22.06
N LEU A 44 -9.40 28.64 -22.53
CA LEU A 44 -8.62 27.44 -22.21
C LEU A 44 -7.18 27.55 -22.70
N TYR A 45 -6.97 27.93 -23.97
CA TYR A 45 -5.63 28.13 -24.51
C TYR A 45 -4.88 29.26 -23.81
N GLY A 46 -5.58 30.37 -23.51
CA GLY A 46 -4.98 31.50 -22.81
C GLY A 46 -4.58 31.20 -21.36
N ALA A 47 -5.30 30.29 -20.69
CA ALA A 47 -5.02 29.94 -19.29
C ALA A 47 -4.04 28.78 -19.14
N PHE A 48 -4.13 27.79 -20.01
CA PHE A 48 -3.42 26.51 -19.83
C PHE A 48 -2.44 26.19 -20.96
N GLY A 49 -2.40 26.98 -22.04
CA GLY A 49 -1.54 26.77 -23.20
C GLY A 49 -2.19 25.83 -24.22
N ASP A 50 -2.10 24.54 -24.02
CA ASP A 50 -2.70 23.54 -24.92
C ASP A 50 -3.38 22.39 -24.17
N LYS A 51 -3.99 21.47 -24.91
CA LYS A 51 -4.65 20.28 -24.34
C LYS A 51 -3.68 19.46 -23.49
N HIS A 52 -2.42 19.33 -23.93
CA HIS A 52 -1.41 18.55 -23.24
C HIS A 52 -1.01 19.21 -21.91
N ALA A 53 -0.77 20.50 -21.89
CA ALA A 53 -0.45 21.23 -20.67
C ALA A 53 -1.60 21.16 -19.64
N LEU A 54 -2.86 21.28 -20.06
CA LEU A 54 -4.02 21.09 -19.19
C LEU A 54 -4.11 19.64 -18.69
N PHE A 55 -3.86 18.66 -19.56
CA PHE A 55 -3.81 17.25 -19.15
C PHE A 55 -2.74 16.98 -18.10
N LEU A 56 -1.52 17.53 -18.26
CA LEU A 56 -0.46 17.36 -17.26
C LEU A 56 -0.86 17.94 -15.89
N ARG A 57 -1.50 19.12 -15.86
CA ARG A 57 -2.02 19.68 -14.61
C ARG A 57 -3.11 18.81 -14.00
N ALA A 58 -4.01 18.27 -14.81
CA ALA A 58 -5.06 17.36 -14.38
C ALA A 58 -4.49 16.05 -13.81
N LEU A 59 -3.46 15.50 -14.45
CA LEU A 59 -2.75 14.30 -13.99
C LEU A 59 -1.99 14.57 -12.69
N ASP A 60 -1.31 15.70 -12.56
CA ASP A 60 -0.61 16.10 -11.34
C ASP A 60 -1.58 16.25 -10.16
N THR A 61 -2.75 16.87 -10.38
CA THR A 61 -3.80 16.99 -9.37
C THR A 61 -4.32 15.61 -8.95
N TYR A 62 -4.65 14.73 -9.90
CA TYR A 62 -5.08 13.37 -9.60
C TYR A 62 -4.04 12.59 -8.78
N ASN A 63 -2.78 12.65 -9.20
CA ASN A 63 -1.68 11.94 -8.54
C ASN A 63 -1.43 12.45 -7.12
N SER A 64 -1.47 13.77 -6.92
CA SER A 64 -1.33 14.39 -5.61
C SER A 64 -2.47 14.00 -4.66
N ASP A 65 -3.72 14.04 -5.14
CA ASP A 65 -4.91 13.64 -4.38
C ASP A 65 -4.81 12.16 -3.99
N ALA A 66 -4.40 11.29 -4.92
CA ALA A 66 -4.26 9.86 -4.68
C ALA A 66 -3.19 9.57 -3.60
N ILE A 67 -1.98 10.16 -3.73
CA ILE A 67 -0.92 9.99 -2.73
C ILE A 67 -1.35 10.55 -1.38
N GLY A 68 -2.03 11.71 -1.36
CA GLY A 68 -2.57 12.32 -0.14
C GLY A 68 -3.59 11.42 0.55
N ALA A 69 -4.49 10.80 -0.20
CA ALA A 69 -5.46 9.85 0.33
C ALA A 69 -4.78 8.60 0.91
N TRP A 70 -3.80 8.03 0.22
CA TRP A 70 -3.02 6.89 0.72
C TRP A 70 -2.28 7.24 2.01
N ARG A 71 -1.59 8.39 2.02
CA ARG A 71 -0.90 8.89 3.22
C ARG A 71 -1.86 9.03 4.41
N SER A 72 -3.02 9.63 4.19
CA SER A 72 -4.02 9.82 5.25
C SER A 72 -4.54 8.49 5.79
N ALA A 73 -4.78 7.50 4.92
CA ALA A 73 -5.26 6.19 5.32
C ALA A 73 -4.19 5.37 6.05
N LEU A 74 -2.94 5.42 5.57
CA LEU A 74 -1.85 4.61 6.09
C LEU A 74 -1.14 5.23 7.32
N ARG A 75 -1.26 6.55 7.55
CA ARG A 75 -0.65 7.27 8.68
C ARG A 75 -1.66 7.73 9.74
N GLY A 76 -2.86 7.17 9.74
CA GLY A 76 -3.90 7.47 10.73
C GLY A 76 -3.47 7.06 12.16
N PRO A 77 -4.28 7.39 13.19
CA PRO A 77 -4.02 6.98 14.56
C PRO A 77 -4.21 5.48 14.74
N GLY A 78 -3.35 4.85 15.56
CA GLY A 78 -3.42 3.42 15.89
C GLY A 78 -2.35 2.59 15.22
N PRO A 79 -2.36 1.25 15.47
CA PRO A 79 -1.34 0.33 14.98
C PRO A 79 -1.28 0.27 13.45
N ALA A 80 -0.05 0.18 12.92
CA ALA A 80 0.19 0.28 11.47
C ALA A 80 -0.38 -0.89 10.68
N LEU A 81 -0.24 -2.12 11.16
CA LEU A 81 -0.73 -3.30 10.44
C LEU A 81 -2.25 -3.31 10.24
N PRO A 82 -3.10 -3.05 11.25
CA PRO A 82 -4.54 -2.89 11.06
C PRO A 82 -4.93 -1.74 10.12
N GLN A 83 -4.14 -0.66 10.06
CA GLN A 83 -4.36 0.42 9.10
C GLN A 83 -4.11 -0.03 7.67
N LEU A 84 -3.01 -0.74 7.44
CA LEU A 84 -2.69 -1.33 6.13
C LEU A 84 -3.78 -2.30 5.66
N GLU A 85 -4.22 -3.20 6.55
CA GLU A 85 -5.27 -4.17 6.25
C GLU A 85 -6.57 -3.49 5.83
N ARG A 86 -7.01 -2.51 6.63
CA ARG A 86 -8.21 -1.72 6.31
C ARG A 86 -8.06 -1.01 4.98
N PHE A 87 -6.92 -0.34 4.76
CA PHE A 87 -6.64 0.36 3.51
C PHE A 87 -6.75 -0.56 2.29
N VAL A 88 -6.15 -1.75 2.33
CA VAL A 88 -6.19 -2.72 1.22
C VAL A 88 -7.63 -3.21 0.98
N CYS A 89 -8.38 -3.51 2.04
CA CYS A 89 -9.78 -3.91 1.94
C CYS A 89 -10.66 -2.77 1.41
N ASP A 90 -10.50 -1.54 1.91
CA ASP A 90 -11.27 -0.37 1.47
C ASP A 90 -11.04 -0.09 -0.04
N VAL A 91 -9.80 -0.24 -0.51
CA VAL A 91 -9.47 -0.11 -1.94
C VAL A 91 -10.16 -1.19 -2.76
N ALA A 92 -10.13 -2.46 -2.33
CA ALA A 92 -10.80 -3.57 -3.03
C ALA A 92 -12.32 -3.37 -3.09
N GLU A 93 -12.93 -2.92 -1.99
CA GLU A 93 -14.36 -2.58 -1.95
C GLU A 93 -14.70 -1.40 -2.85
N ALA A 94 -13.90 -0.34 -2.86
CA ALA A 94 -14.11 0.81 -3.73
C ALA A 94 -14.04 0.43 -5.20
N ILE A 95 -13.09 -0.43 -5.59
CA ILE A 95 -12.98 -0.99 -6.94
C ILE A 95 -14.25 -1.80 -7.29
N SER A 96 -14.71 -2.62 -6.36
CA SER A 96 -15.89 -3.48 -6.58
C SER A 96 -17.19 -2.67 -6.72
N ARG A 97 -17.27 -1.50 -6.10
CA ARG A 97 -18.42 -0.57 -6.18
C ARG A 97 -18.35 0.40 -7.36
N ASP A 98 -17.22 0.49 -8.10
CA ASP A 98 -17.07 1.38 -9.25
C ASP A 98 -17.86 0.87 -10.47
N VAL A 99 -19.17 1.12 -10.47
CA VAL A 99 -20.08 0.75 -11.58
C VAL A 99 -19.63 1.33 -12.91
N ALA A 100 -19.05 2.54 -12.90
CA ALA A 100 -18.55 3.22 -14.10
C ALA A 100 -17.25 2.60 -14.64
N ARG A 101 -16.60 1.75 -13.85
CA ARG A 101 -15.33 1.08 -14.19
C ARG A 101 -14.27 2.06 -14.72
N ARG A 102 -14.21 3.25 -14.13
CA ARG A 102 -13.23 4.27 -14.53
C ARG A 102 -11.80 3.80 -14.26
N GLY A 103 -11.63 3.04 -13.17
CA GLY A 103 -10.33 2.55 -12.74
C GLY A 103 -9.39 3.70 -12.37
N CYS A 104 -8.08 3.48 -12.48
CA CYS A 104 -7.05 4.45 -12.14
C CYS A 104 -6.70 5.34 -13.35
N MET A 105 -6.78 6.66 -13.20
CA MET A 105 -6.38 7.61 -14.24
C MET A 105 -4.89 7.48 -14.56
N MET A 106 -4.03 7.30 -13.54
CA MET A 106 -2.59 7.11 -13.74
C MET A 106 -2.29 5.86 -14.60
N ALA A 107 -2.91 4.72 -14.28
CA ALA A 107 -2.72 3.48 -15.05
C ALA A 107 -3.19 3.63 -16.51
N ARG A 108 -4.31 4.33 -16.71
CA ARG A 108 -4.80 4.66 -18.05
C ARG A 108 -3.82 5.54 -18.82
N SER A 109 -3.34 6.60 -18.18
CA SER A 109 -2.35 7.51 -18.78
C SER A 109 -1.04 6.79 -19.10
N ALA A 110 -0.63 5.82 -18.27
CA ALA A 110 0.53 4.98 -18.54
C ALA A 110 0.36 4.19 -19.84
N THR A 111 -0.79 3.57 -20.02
CA THR A 111 -1.09 2.75 -21.21
C THR A 111 -1.20 3.60 -22.48
N GLU A 112 -1.81 4.78 -22.39
CA GLU A 112 -2.05 5.65 -23.56
C GLU A 112 -0.79 6.43 -23.97
N LEU A 113 0.02 6.92 -23.02
CA LEU A 113 1.01 7.97 -23.29
C LEU A 113 2.44 7.65 -22.84
N ALA A 114 2.67 6.80 -21.82
CA ALA A 114 4.01 6.69 -21.23
C ALA A 114 5.08 6.19 -22.21
N ALA A 115 4.70 5.43 -23.23
CA ALA A 115 5.65 4.94 -24.24
C ALA A 115 6.10 6.03 -25.24
N VAL A 116 5.29 7.10 -25.41
CA VAL A 116 5.51 8.13 -26.43
C VAL A 116 5.70 9.54 -25.82
N ASP A 117 5.41 9.70 -24.54
CA ASP A 117 5.49 10.97 -23.81
C ASP A 117 6.34 10.81 -22.55
N LYS A 118 7.59 11.25 -22.64
CA LYS A 118 8.55 11.18 -21.52
C LYS A 118 8.07 11.96 -20.29
N THR A 119 7.40 13.10 -20.49
CA THR A 119 6.90 13.94 -19.39
C THR A 119 5.82 13.23 -18.60
N VAL A 120 4.93 12.54 -19.29
CA VAL A 120 3.90 11.70 -18.65
C VAL A 120 4.53 10.50 -17.95
N ALA A 121 5.50 9.81 -18.59
CA ALA A 121 6.21 8.69 -18.00
C ALA A 121 6.91 9.07 -16.67
N GLU A 122 7.59 10.21 -16.64
CA GLU A 122 8.28 10.73 -15.45
C GLU A 122 7.31 11.01 -14.29
N ARG A 123 6.14 11.61 -14.57
CA ARG A 123 5.08 11.86 -13.57
C ARG A 123 4.51 10.57 -12.99
N ILE A 124 4.25 9.60 -13.86
CA ILE A 124 3.76 8.28 -13.45
C ILE A 124 4.79 7.58 -12.57
N ALA A 125 6.06 7.56 -12.99
CA ALA A 125 7.14 6.98 -12.21
C ALA A 125 7.30 7.64 -10.83
N ALA A 126 7.15 8.96 -10.75
CA ALA A 126 7.17 9.68 -9.48
C ALA A 126 6.00 9.28 -8.58
N THR A 127 4.80 9.14 -9.14
CA THR A 127 3.60 8.73 -8.40
C THR A 127 3.72 7.29 -7.88
N VAL A 128 4.21 6.37 -8.71
CA VAL A 128 4.48 4.97 -8.33
C VAL A 128 5.45 4.92 -7.15
N ARG A 129 6.56 5.69 -7.21
CA ARG A 129 7.51 5.80 -6.08
C ARG A 129 6.85 6.38 -4.82
N GLY A 130 6.01 7.39 -4.95
CA GLY A 130 5.29 7.98 -3.83
C GLY A 130 4.35 6.98 -3.14
N MET A 131 3.56 6.23 -3.92
CA MET A 131 2.69 5.19 -3.41
C MET A 131 3.47 4.05 -2.74
N HIS A 132 4.56 3.62 -3.36
CA HIS A 132 5.46 2.62 -2.79
C HIS A 132 6.01 3.08 -1.43
N SER A 133 6.49 4.32 -1.34
CA SER A 133 7.02 4.88 -0.08
C SER A 133 5.97 4.89 1.04
N GLU A 134 4.71 5.25 0.76
CA GLU A 134 3.66 5.24 1.80
C GLU A 134 3.39 3.81 2.31
N LEU A 135 3.42 2.79 1.44
CA LEU A 135 3.31 1.38 1.85
C LEU A 135 4.52 0.92 2.66
N ALA A 136 5.74 1.22 2.18
CA ALA A 136 6.99 0.84 2.86
C ALA A 136 7.08 1.47 4.26
N ASP A 137 6.74 2.76 4.39
CA ASP A 137 6.70 3.46 5.68
C ASP A 137 5.68 2.83 6.65
N CYS A 138 4.52 2.39 6.14
CA CYS A 138 3.50 1.74 6.96
C CYS A 138 3.96 0.36 7.43
N LEU A 139 4.59 -0.43 6.54
CA LEU A 139 5.14 -1.75 6.85
C LEU A 139 6.32 -1.66 7.84
N ALA A 140 7.21 -0.68 7.66
CA ALA A 140 8.31 -0.43 8.59
C ALA A 140 7.80 -0.10 10.00
N ARG A 141 6.76 0.75 10.11
CA ARG A 141 6.12 1.00 11.41
C ARG A 141 5.49 -0.25 12.01
N ALA A 142 4.82 -1.08 11.20
CA ALA A 142 4.25 -2.34 11.68
C ALA A 142 5.34 -3.31 12.19
N GLN A 143 6.53 -3.29 11.60
CA GLN A 143 7.71 -4.02 12.04
C GLN A 143 8.27 -3.45 13.36
N GLU A 144 8.41 -2.13 13.46
CA GLU A 144 8.84 -1.44 14.70
C GLU A 144 7.84 -1.67 15.85
N GLU A 145 6.54 -1.76 15.57
CA GLU A 145 5.48 -2.09 16.53
C GLU A 145 5.46 -3.59 16.92
N GLY A 146 6.29 -4.44 16.29
CA GLY A 146 6.34 -5.87 16.52
C GLY A 146 5.16 -6.67 15.97
N SER A 147 4.40 -6.09 15.03
CA SER A 147 3.28 -6.77 14.36
C SER A 147 3.73 -7.58 13.14
N LEU A 148 4.86 -7.21 12.52
CA LEU A 148 5.53 -7.95 11.46
C LEU A 148 6.86 -8.54 11.99
N ASP A 149 7.30 -9.62 11.35
CA ASP A 149 8.61 -10.22 11.60
C ASP A 149 9.73 -9.18 11.45
N ALA A 150 10.67 -9.16 12.39
CA ALA A 150 11.77 -8.21 12.41
C ALA A 150 12.72 -8.35 11.19
N GLU A 151 12.78 -9.54 10.57
CA GLU A 151 13.60 -9.82 9.40
C GLU A 151 12.83 -9.67 8.09
N ALA A 152 11.55 -9.22 8.13
CA ALA A 152 10.75 -9.04 6.92
C ALA A 152 11.31 -7.94 6.03
N ASP A 153 11.41 -8.22 4.72
CA ASP A 153 11.74 -7.21 3.70
C ASP A 153 10.53 -6.31 3.43
N THR A 154 10.44 -5.21 4.18
CA THR A 154 9.33 -4.25 4.09
C THR A 154 9.27 -3.54 2.73
N ASP A 155 10.40 -3.34 2.05
CA ASP A 155 10.46 -2.74 0.71
C ASP A 155 9.92 -3.70 -0.36
N GLY A 156 10.34 -4.97 -0.30
CA GLY A 156 9.80 -6.04 -1.14
C GLY A 156 8.31 -6.27 -0.93
N LEU A 157 7.84 -6.24 0.32
CA LEU A 157 6.41 -6.34 0.64
C LEU A 157 5.61 -5.14 0.12
N ALA A 158 6.15 -3.91 0.19
CA ALA A 158 5.53 -2.73 -0.38
C ALA A 158 5.40 -2.85 -1.91
N SER A 159 6.44 -3.35 -2.57
CA SER A 159 6.43 -3.64 -4.02
C SER A 159 5.36 -4.67 -4.39
N LEU A 160 5.24 -5.75 -3.62
CA LEU A 160 4.22 -6.79 -3.81
C LEU A 160 2.81 -6.20 -3.64
N LEU A 161 2.55 -5.50 -2.54
CA LEU A 161 1.23 -4.91 -2.29
C LEU A 161 0.86 -3.87 -3.35
N LEU A 162 1.81 -3.05 -3.78
CA LEU A 162 1.57 -2.10 -4.86
C LEU A 162 1.19 -2.82 -6.16
N ALA A 163 1.90 -3.89 -6.53
CA ALA A 163 1.57 -4.70 -7.69
C ALA A 163 0.18 -5.35 -7.59
N VAL A 164 -0.18 -5.88 -6.41
CA VAL A 164 -1.52 -6.43 -6.14
C VAL A 164 -2.58 -5.35 -6.32
N LEU A 165 -2.45 -4.19 -5.67
CA LEU A 165 -3.42 -3.10 -5.75
C LEU A 165 -3.62 -2.60 -7.19
N ARG A 166 -2.53 -2.50 -7.99
CA ARG A 166 -2.63 -2.17 -9.43
C ARG A 166 -3.32 -3.29 -10.22
N GLY A 167 -3.06 -4.55 -9.86
CA GLY A 167 -3.75 -5.71 -10.45
C GLY A 167 -5.24 -5.72 -10.15
N LEU A 168 -5.65 -5.43 -8.91
CA LEU A 168 -7.06 -5.33 -8.52
C LEU A 168 -7.81 -4.25 -9.32
N GLU A 169 -7.20 -3.07 -9.51
CA GLU A 169 -7.78 -2.02 -10.35
C GLU A 169 -7.97 -2.46 -11.81
N ALA A 170 -6.99 -3.20 -12.37
CA ALA A 170 -7.10 -3.74 -13.71
C ALA A 170 -8.21 -4.77 -13.83
N LEU A 171 -8.35 -5.66 -12.84
CA LEU A 171 -9.43 -6.67 -12.77
C LEU A 171 -10.80 -6.02 -12.64
N GLY A 172 -10.97 -5.04 -11.75
CA GLY A 172 -12.21 -4.30 -11.59
C GLY A 172 -12.62 -3.59 -12.88
N ARG A 173 -11.67 -2.95 -13.55
CA ARG A 173 -11.89 -2.30 -14.85
C ARG A 173 -12.28 -3.30 -15.94
N ALA A 174 -11.70 -4.52 -15.92
CA ALA A 174 -12.07 -5.61 -16.83
C ALA A 174 -13.45 -6.21 -16.52
N GLY A 175 -14.05 -5.86 -15.37
CA GLY A 175 -15.37 -6.35 -14.95
C GLY A 175 -15.33 -7.65 -14.19
N ALA A 176 -14.21 -7.94 -13.51
CA ALA A 176 -14.15 -9.07 -12.58
C ALA A 176 -15.24 -8.96 -11.51
N ALA A 177 -15.75 -10.11 -11.06
CA ALA A 177 -16.72 -10.17 -9.97
C ALA A 177 -16.11 -9.62 -8.66
N ALA A 178 -16.94 -9.01 -7.81
CA ALA A 178 -16.51 -8.42 -6.55
C ALA A 178 -15.76 -9.43 -5.67
N GLU A 179 -16.22 -10.67 -5.63
CA GLU A 179 -15.63 -11.77 -4.86
C GLU A 179 -14.18 -12.07 -5.27
N VAL A 180 -13.88 -11.92 -6.58
CA VAL A 180 -12.51 -12.11 -7.09
C VAL A 180 -11.59 -10.98 -6.63
N VAL A 181 -12.07 -9.74 -6.70
CA VAL A 181 -11.29 -8.56 -6.30
C VAL A 181 -11.04 -8.56 -4.79
N ILE A 182 -12.10 -8.75 -4.00
CA ILE A 182 -12.03 -8.76 -2.53
C ILE A 182 -11.20 -9.97 -2.05
N GLY A 183 -11.48 -11.18 -2.56
CA GLY A 183 -10.76 -12.39 -2.16
C GLY A 183 -9.26 -12.32 -2.47
N ALA A 184 -8.87 -11.70 -3.58
CA ALA A 184 -7.46 -11.50 -3.91
C ALA A 184 -6.78 -10.49 -2.96
N ALA A 185 -7.48 -9.44 -2.54
CA ALA A 185 -6.98 -8.49 -1.55
C ALA A 185 -6.78 -9.15 -0.19
N GLU A 186 -7.79 -9.88 0.30
CA GLU A 186 -7.73 -10.62 1.56
C GLU A 186 -6.60 -11.66 1.54
N GLN A 187 -6.49 -12.42 0.45
CA GLN A 187 -5.42 -13.42 0.31
C GLN A 187 -4.02 -12.79 0.32
N ALA A 188 -3.84 -11.62 -0.32
CA ALA A 188 -2.56 -10.91 -0.29
C ALA A 188 -2.16 -10.51 1.14
N LEU A 189 -3.11 -10.12 1.98
CA LEU A 189 -2.87 -9.78 3.38
C LEU A 189 -2.47 -10.99 4.23
N THR A 190 -2.90 -12.21 3.88
CA THR A 190 -2.47 -13.43 4.60
C THR A 190 -1.01 -13.80 4.35
N LEU A 191 -0.40 -13.27 3.29
CA LEU A 191 1.00 -13.51 2.94
C LEU A 191 1.98 -12.62 3.74
N LEU A 192 1.47 -11.65 4.51
CA LEU A 192 2.33 -10.80 5.34
C LEU A 192 2.93 -11.63 6.48
N PRO A 193 4.26 -11.56 6.71
CA PRO A 193 4.96 -12.30 7.75
C PRO A 193 4.67 -11.67 9.12
N ARG A 194 3.59 -12.11 9.75
CA ARG A 194 3.14 -11.63 11.07
C ARG A 194 3.90 -12.32 12.18
N VAL A 195 4.16 -11.59 13.27
CA VAL A 195 4.62 -12.21 14.50
C VAL A 195 3.46 -13.03 15.09
N SER A 196 3.65 -14.35 15.20
CA SER A 196 2.69 -15.22 15.88
C SER A 196 2.66 -14.88 17.36
N THR A 197 1.54 -14.41 17.88
CA THR A 197 1.31 -14.22 19.32
C THR A 197 1.13 -15.55 20.08
N SER A 198 1.50 -16.68 19.47
CA SER A 198 1.34 -18.03 20.01
C SER A 198 2.70 -18.62 20.31
N ASP A 199 3.36 -18.12 21.33
CA ASP A 199 4.10 -18.94 22.29
C ASP A 199 4.31 -18.10 23.57
N PRO A 200 3.56 -18.32 24.67
CA PRO A 200 4.04 -17.86 25.97
C PRO A 200 5.37 -18.58 26.18
N ALA A 201 6.44 -17.82 26.36
CA ALA A 201 7.74 -18.35 26.70
C ALA A 201 7.56 -19.48 27.71
N PRO A 202 8.25 -20.64 27.56
CA PRO A 202 8.16 -21.69 28.54
C PRO A 202 8.58 -21.08 29.88
N ASP A 203 7.60 -21.06 30.80
CA ASP A 203 7.78 -20.70 32.20
C ASP A 203 9.03 -21.42 32.69
N ARG A 204 10.13 -20.68 32.87
CA ARG A 204 11.30 -21.20 33.56
C ARG A 204 10.84 -21.37 34.99
N LEU A 205 10.26 -22.53 35.24
CA LEU A 205 10.17 -23.05 36.60
C LEU A 205 11.57 -23.02 37.18
N GLU A 206 11.85 -21.97 37.96
CA GLU A 206 12.97 -21.94 38.89
C GLU A 206 12.82 -23.17 39.77
N ASP A 207 13.64 -24.18 39.49
CA ASP A 207 13.86 -25.30 40.39
C ASP A 207 14.57 -24.75 41.66
N ARG A 208 13.72 -24.30 42.59
CA ARG A 208 14.13 -23.99 43.98
C ARG A 208 13.83 -25.20 44.82
N SER A 209 14.74 -26.20 44.79
CA SER A 209 14.82 -27.18 45.85
C SER A 209 16.22 -27.76 45.90
N ALA A 210 17.15 -26.98 46.51
CA ALA A 210 18.32 -27.54 47.11
C ALA A 210 17.97 -27.86 48.61
N PRO A 211 18.00 -29.09 49.07
CA PRO A 211 18.01 -29.37 50.51
C PRO A 211 19.43 -29.27 51.05
N SER A 212 19.57 -28.52 52.12
CA SER A 212 20.78 -28.40 52.94
C SER A 212 21.24 -29.73 53.53
N PRO A 213 22.58 -29.95 53.76
CA PRO A 213 23.08 -31.16 54.37
C PRO A 213 22.93 -31.12 55.87
N SER A 214 22.31 -32.18 56.44
CA SER A 214 22.35 -32.46 57.87
C SER A 214 23.44 -33.48 58.20
N THR A 215 24.29 -33.09 59.09
CA THR A 215 25.34 -33.88 59.77
C THR A 215 24.78 -34.99 60.67
N ALA A 216 25.38 -36.21 60.61
CA ALA A 216 25.74 -37.06 61.78
C ALA A 216 26.29 -38.42 61.32
N SER A 217 27.56 -38.61 61.48
CA SER A 217 28.26 -39.40 62.42
C SER A 217 28.08 -40.93 62.41
N ALA A 218 29.22 -41.59 62.24
CA ALA A 218 29.70 -42.82 62.87
C ALA A 218 29.29 -44.21 62.32
N GLY A 219 30.33 -44.99 61.99
CA GLY A 219 30.24 -46.46 62.11
C GLY A 219 30.97 -47.27 61.03
N LEU A 220 32.28 -47.42 61.08
CA LEU A 220 32.97 -48.61 60.58
C LEU A 220 32.63 -49.84 61.47
N PRO A 221 32.84 -51.14 61.11
CA PRO A 221 33.94 -51.65 60.30
C PRO A 221 33.68 -52.96 59.46
N ARG A 222 34.64 -53.19 58.56
CA ARG A 222 35.31 -54.46 58.24
C ARG A 222 34.63 -55.61 57.42
N ARG A 223 35.50 -56.02 56.44
CA ARG A 223 35.88 -57.37 55.96
C ARG A 223 35.00 -58.03 54.86
N GLY A 224 35.71 -58.40 53.86
CA GLY A 224 35.90 -59.71 53.23
C GLY A 224 35.74 -59.63 51.73
N ALA A 225 36.71 -59.66 50.96
CA ALA A 225 37.58 -60.67 50.38
C ALA A 225 36.86 -61.62 49.43
N HIS A 226 37.54 -61.79 48.29
CA HIS A 226 37.40 -62.86 47.27
C HIS A 226 36.35 -62.56 46.21
N GLY A 227 36.60 -62.68 44.95
CA GLY A 227 37.65 -63.35 44.21
C GLY A 227 37.16 -63.52 42.80
N ALA A 228 38.10 -63.26 41.93
CA ALA A 228 38.44 -64.06 40.77
C ALA A 228 37.41 -64.43 39.70
N THR A 229 37.80 -64.03 38.50
CA THR A 229 38.05 -64.77 37.27
C THR A 229 36.96 -64.80 36.16
N ARG A 230 37.47 -64.37 35.05
CA ARG A 230 37.40 -64.93 33.66
C ARG A 230 35.98 -65.25 33.10
N SER A 231 35.63 -64.76 32.01
CA SER A 231 36.11 -65.01 30.64
C SER A 231 35.67 -63.86 29.75
#